data_874ddb226cb275ccc55fa4c438d0a91d
#
_entry.id   874ddb226cb275ccc55fa4c438d0a91d
#
_cell.length_a   1.000
_cell.length_b   1.000
_cell.length_c   1.000
_cell.angle_alpha   90.00
_cell.angle_beta   90.00
_cell.angle_gamma   90.00
#
_symmetry.space_group_name_H-M   'P 1'
#
loop_
_entity.id
_entity.type
_entity.pdbx_description
1 polymer ?
#
loop_
_entity_poly.entity_id
_entity_poly.type
_entity_poly.pdbx_seq_one_letter_code
_entity_poly.pdbx_strand_id
1 'polypeptide(L)'
;MPRRKSETLTEAELKLMEVLWEKGSATVQEVLDVLPGQPTLAYNTVLTTIRILENKGYVQHLKDGRAHVYTPVVKREEATRSEIRHLVGRFFQDSQDLLVINILEERGIDQDELTRLRLLLRQSKEDE
;
A
#
# COMPACT_ATOMS: atom_id res chain seq x y z
N MET A 1 5.62 -8.51 20.01
CA MET A 1 5.90 -9.16 18.75
C MET A 1 5.84 -8.18 17.59
N PRO A 2 6.92 -8.02 16.89
CA PRO A 2 6.92 -7.05 15.81
C PRO A 2 5.98 -7.46 14.68
N ARG A 3 5.33 -6.48 14.12
CA ARG A 3 4.42 -6.68 13.01
C ARG A 3 5.17 -6.79 11.72
N ARG A 4 4.59 -7.51 10.79
CA ARG A 4 5.15 -7.59 9.46
C ARG A 4 4.62 -6.46 8.62
N LYS A 5 5.40 -5.42 8.54
CA LYS A 5 5.00 -4.29 7.70
C LYS A 5 5.04 -4.63 6.22
N SER A 6 5.62 -5.78 5.88
CA SER A 6 5.72 -6.20 4.49
C SER A 6 4.48 -6.94 4.00
N GLU A 7 3.52 -7.19 4.87
CA GLU A 7 2.29 -7.82 4.41
C GLU A 7 1.52 -6.90 3.50
N THR A 8 0.95 -7.49 2.45
CA THR A 8 0.20 -6.71 1.49
C THR A 8 -1.17 -6.34 2.01
N LEU A 9 -1.77 -5.36 1.37
CA LEU A 9 -3.11 -4.92 1.71
C LEU A 9 -4.12 -5.53 0.76
N THR A 10 -5.25 -5.94 1.31
CA THR A 10 -6.39 -6.31 0.47
C THR A 10 -7.02 -5.05 -0.10
N GLU A 11 -7.93 -5.21 -1.06
CA GLU A 11 -8.65 -4.08 -1.63
C GLU A 11 -9.40 -3.29 -0.56
N ALA A 12 -10.08 -3.99 0.35
CA ALA A 12 -10.83 -3.32 1.40
C ALA A 12 -9.88 -2.56 2.35
N GLU A 13 -8.77 -3.19 2.68
CA GLU A 13 -7.79 -2.57 3.56
C GLU A 13 -7.17 -1.33 2.93
N LEU A 14 -6.88 -1.40 1.63
CA LEU A 14 -6.30 -0.26 0.93
C LEU A 14 -7.25 0.92 0.91
N LYS A 15 -8.54 0.66 0.69
CA LYS A 15 -9.53 1.73 0.69
C LYS A 15 -9.57 2.46 2.03
N LEU A 16 -9.50 1.72 3.12
CA LEU A 16 -9.46 2.34 4.44
C LEU A 16 -8.18 3.12 4.64
N MET A 17 -7.05 2.55 4.24
CA MET A 17 -5.79 3.25 4.39
C MET A 17 -5.77 4.55 3.59
N GLU A 18 -6.36 4.53 2.39
CA GLU A 18 -6.41 5.74 1.58
C GLU A 18 -7.16 6.87 2.28
N VAL A 19 -8.25 6.54 2.97
CA VAL A 19 -8.97 7.54 3.74
C VAL A 19 -8.09 8.05 4.88
N LEU A 20 -7.42 7.15 5.59
CA LEU A 20 -6.60 7.54 6.73
C LEU A 20 -5.38 8.36 6.30
N TRP A 21 -4.76 8.00 5.19
CA TRP A 21 -3.63 8.77 4.68
C TRP A 21 -4.06 10.19 4.33
N GLU A 22 -5.26 10.32 3.80
CA GLU A 22 -5.76 11.64 3.41
C GLU A 22 -6.18 12.47 4.62
N LYS A 23 -6.88 11.86 5.57
CA LYS A 23 -7.37 12.58 6.74
C LYS A 23 -6.33 12.75 7.84
N GLY A 24 -5.36 11.87 7.89
CA GLY A 24 -4.35 11.87 8.94
C GLY A 24 -4.74 11.04 10.14
N SER A 25 -5.96 11.12 10.59
CA SER A 25 -6.50 10.26 11.64
C SER A 25 -8.01 10.34 11.59
N ALA A 26 -8.67 9.30 12.07
CA ALA A 26 -10.14 9.27 12.01
C ALA A 26 -10.70 8.17 12.90
N THR A 27 -11.92 8.37 13.33
CA THR A 27 -12.71 7.33 13.99
C THR A 27 -13.26 6.39 12.90
N VAL A 28 -13.75 5.23 13.32
CA VAL A 28 -14.41 4.30 12.39
C VAL A 28 -15.59 4.98 11.69
N GLN A 29 -16.37 5.75 12.43
CA GLN A 29 -17.52 6.43 11.84
C GLN A 29 -17.09 7.44 10.78
N GLU A 30 -16.03 8.17 11.06
CA GLU A 30 -15.52 9.14 10.08
C GLU A 30 -15.02 8.46 8.81
N VAL A 31 -14.38 7.31 8.97
CA VAL A 31 -13.93 6.54 7.80
C VAL A 31 -15.14 6.05 7.01
N LEU A 32 -16.14 5.51 7.72
CA LEU A 32 -17.33 5.00 7.08
C LEU A 32 -18.06 6.08 6.29
N ASP A 33 -18.11 7.29 6.84
CA ASP A 33 -18.82 8.40 6.21
C ASP A 33 -18.20 8.83 4.90
N VAL A 34 -16.91 8.57 4.72
CA VAL A 34 -16.19 9.03 3.53
C VAL A 34 -15.92 7.94 2.52
N LEU A 35 -16.11 6.67 2.89
CA LEU A 35 -15.82 5.58 1.96
C LEU A 35 -16.71 5.67 0.73
N PRO A 36 -16.09 5.61 -0.46
CA PRO A 36 -16.85 5.80 -1.68
C PRO A 36 -17.62 4.55 -2.07
N GLY A 37 -18.67 4.79 -2.82
CA GLY A 37 -19.28 3.78 -3.66
C GLY A 37 -20.37 2.96 -3.05
N GLN A 38 -20.17 2.37 -1.95
CA GLN A 38 -21.17 1.45 -1.41
C GLN A 38 -22.03 2.14 -0.39
N PRO A 39 -23.31 2.20 -0.61
CA PRO A 39 -24.18 2.90 0.32
C PRO A 39 -24.24 2.27 1.69
N THR A 40 -23.79 1.04 1.84
CA THR A 40 -24.07 0.36 3.08
C THR A 40 -22.96 -0.54 3.58
N LEU A 41 -21.76 -0.04 3.60
CA LEU A 41 -20.76 -0.75 4.37
C LEU A 41 -21.15 -0.62 5.83
N ALA A 42 -21.33 -1.77 6.48
CA ALA A 42 -21.69 -1.77 7.88
C ALA A 42 -20.54 -1.29 8.73
N TYR A 43 -20.90 -0.59 9.80
CA TYR A 43 -19.92 -0.14 10.77
C TYR A 43 -19.00 -1.27 11.23
N ASN A 44 -19.58 -2.42 11.52
CA ASN A 44 -18.81 -3.57 12.00
C ASN A 44 -17.82 -4.10 10.97
N THR A 45 -18.15 -3.98 9.68
CA THR A 45 -17.22 -4.38 8.63
C THR A 45 -16.01 -3.48 8.60
N VAL A 46 -16.23 -2.18 8.72
CA VAL A 46 -15.13 -1.22 8.75
C VAL A 46 -14.29 -1.44 10.01
N LEU A 47 -14.94 -1.62 11.15
CA LEU A 47 -14.24 -1.87 12.41
C LEU A 47 -13.37 -3.11 12.34
N THR A 48 -13.91 -4.20 11.81
CA THR A 48 -13.14 -5.44 11.67
C THR A 48 -11.93 -5.24 10.77
N THR A 49 -12.12 -4.55 9.66
CA THR A 49 -11.03 -4.32 8.72
C THR A 49 -9.95 -3.44 9.34
N ILE A 50 -10.34 -2.41 10.08
CA ILE A 50 -9.36 -1.52 10.67
C ILE A 50 -8.59 -2.21 11.79
N ARG A 51 -9.22 -3.15 12.49
CA ARG A 51 -8.53 -3.97 13.49
C ARG A 51 -7.50 -4.89 12.85
N ILE A 52 -7.82 -5.43 11.68
CA ILE A 52 -6.86 -6.22 10.93
C ILE A 52 -5.67 -5.35 10.54
N LEU A 53 -5.93 -4.14 10.10
CA LEU A 53 -4.85 -3.20 9.78
C LEU A 53 -3.99 -2.89 10.99
N GLU A 54 -4.59 -2.77 12.14
CA GLU A 54 -3.83 -2.54 13.37
C GLU A 54 -2.95 -3.74 13.69
N ASN A 55 -3.50 -4.95 13.53
CA ASN A 55 -2.72 -6.16 13.74
C ASN A 55 -1.57 -6.31 12.77
N LYS A 56 -1.74 -5.83 11.54
CA LYS A 56 -0.68 -5.86 10.55
C LYS A 56 0.37 -4.77 10.77
N GLY A 57 0.10 -3.84 11.66
CA GLY A 57 1.04 -2.76 11.97
C GLY A 57 0.91 -1.53 11.10
N TYR A 58 -0.19 -1.39 10.38
CA TYR A 58 -0.40 -0.23 9.51
C TYR A 58 -1.00 0.96 10.24
N VAL A 59 -1.77 0.72 11.29
CA VAL A 59 -2.41 1.79 12.05
C VAL A 59 -2.26 1.53 13.54
N GLN A 60 -2.45 2.58 14.31
CA GLN A 60 -2.58 2.48 15.78
C GLN A 60 -3.77 3.32 16.18
N HIS A 61 -4.27 3.09 17.38
CA HIS A 61 -5.38 3.88 17.86
C HIS A 61 -5.09 4.48 19.22
N LEU A 62 -5.73 5.62 19.45
CA LEU A 62 -5.73 6.27 20.74
C LEU A 62 -7.18 6.53 21.11
N LYS A 63 -7.45 6.52 22.38
CA LYS A 63 -8.78 6.85 22.88
C LYS A 63 -8.93 8.36 22.95
N ASP A 64 -10.07 8.84 22.49
CA ASP A 64 -10.47 10.22 22.66
C ASP A 64 -11.89 10.18 23.21
N GLY A 65 -12.00 10.30 24.54
CA GLY A 65 -13.27 10.08 25.19
C GLY A 65 -13.69 8.63 25.04
N ARG A 66 -14.84 8.40 24.43
CA ARG A 66 -15.34 7.05 24.16
C ARG A 66 -14.96 6.53 22.79
N ALA A 67 -14.41 7.39 21.97
CA ALA A 67 -14.08 7.01 20.61
C ALA A 67 -12.63 6.56 20.51
N HIS A 68 -12.39 5.64 19.58
CA HIS A 68 -11.04 5.26 19.19
C HIS A 68 -10.70 6.01 17.92
N VAL A 69 -9.59 6.75 17.95
CA VAL A 69 -9.11 7.49 16.79
C VAL A 69 -7.94 6.72 16.22
N TYR A 70 -8.04 6.33 14.95
CA TYR A 70 -7.01 5.54 14.28
C TYR A 70 -6.13 6.44 13.45
N THR A 71 -4.83 6.20 13.53
CA THR A 71 -3.83 6.99 12.84
C THR A 71 -2.92 6.05 12.06
N PRO A 72 -2.61 6.35 10.79
CA PRO A 72 -1.68 5.50 10.05
C PRO A 72 -0.28 5.60 10.61
N VAL A 73 0.36 4.44 10.78
CA VAL A 73 1.75 4.32 11.22
C VAL A 73 2.66 4.16 10.03
N VAL A 74 2.17 3.43 9.00
CA VAL A 74 2.91 3.20 7.77
C VAL A 74 2.45 4.25 6.77
N LYS A 75 3.40 4.99 6.22
CA LYS A 75 3.09 6.02 5.23
C LYS A 75 2.74 5.40 3.89
N ARG A 76 2.01 6.16 3.06
CA ARG A 76 1.61 5.70 1.73
C ARG A 76 2.81 5.21 0.92
N GLU A 77 3.90 5.98 0.92
CA GLU A 77 5.10 5.63 0.15
C GLU A 77 5.71 4.32 0.64
N GLU A 78 5.72 4.14 1.94
CA GLU A 78 6.25 2.92 2.52
C GLU A 78 5.40 1.71 2.16
N ALA A 79 4.08 1.86 2.21
CA ALA A 79 3.16 0.80 1.82
C ALA A 79 3.32 0.45 0.34
N THR A 80 3.47 1.48 -0.50
CA THR A 80 3.67 1.28 -1.94
C THR A 80 4.93 0.47 -2.21
N ARG A 81 6.02 0.82 -1.56
CA ARG A 81 7.28 0.09 -1.74
C ARG A 81 7.16 -1.35 -1.29
N SER A 82 6.45 -1.56 -0.19
CA SER A 82 6.24 -2.92 0.33
C SER A 82 5.45 -3.77 -0.65
N GLU A 83 4.42 -3.19 -1.26
CA GLU A 83 3.62 -3.89 -2.26
C GLU A 83 4.46 -4.24 -3.48
N ILE A 84 5.28 -3.30 -3.93
CA ILE A 84 6.14 -3.55 -5.08
C ILE A 84 7.13 -4.66 -4.77
N ARG A 85 7.77 -4.62 -3.61
CA ARG A 85 8.71 -5.66 -3.21
C ARG A 85 8.05 -7.04 -3.18
N HIS A 86 6.84 -7.09 -2.66
CA HIS A 86 6.10 -8.35 -2.58
C HIS A 86 5.79 -8.88 -3.99
N LEU A 87 5.33 -7.99 -4.87
CA LEU A 87 5.04 -8.35 -6.26
C LEU A 87 6.28 -8.85 -6.97
N VAL A 88 7.38 -8.12 -6.80
CA VAL A 88 8.64 -8.47 -7.46
C VAL A 88 9.14 -9.82 -6.96
N GLY A 89 9.01 -10.09 -5.67
CA GLY A 89 9.41 -11.38 -5.13
C GLY A 89 8.57 -12.53 -5.65
N ARG A 90 7.27 -12.29 -5.85
CA ARG A 90 6.36 -13.35 -6.28
C ARG A 90 6.45 -13.65 -7.78
N PHE A 91 6.53 -12.60 -8.59
CA PHE A 91 6.36 -12.76 -10.04
C PHE A 91 7.63 -12.51 -10.84
N PHE A 92 8.63 -11.86 -10.26
CA PHE A 92 9.80 -11.42 -11.01
C PHE A 92 11.11 -11.88 -10.39
N GLN A 93 11.04 -12.91 -9.51
CA GLN A 93 12.24 -13.52 -8.93
C GLN A 93 13.16 -12.50 -8.31
N ASP A 94 12.56 -11.55 -7.59
CA ASP A 94 13.26 -10.47 -6.91
C ASP A 94 14.02 -9.51 -7.83
N SER A 95 13.64 -9.47 -9.11
CA SER A 95 14.27 -8.55 -10.04
C SER A 95 13.36 -7.37 -10.35
N GLN A 96 13.70 -6.21 -9.81
CA GLN A 96 12.97 -4.98 -10.10
C GLN A 96 13.09 -4.60 -11.56
N ASP A 97 14.23 -4.89 -12.17
CA ASP A 97 14.45 -4.61 -13.58
C ASP A 97 13.44 -5.33 -14.45
N LEU A 98 13.14 -6.58 -14.13
CA LEU A 98 12.15 -7.34 -14.88
C LEU A 98 10.77 -6.71 -14.79
N LEU A 99 10.40 -6.22 -13.63
CA LEU A 99 9.13 -5.53 -13.48
C LEU A 99 9.07 -4.30 -14.39
N VAL A 100 10.10 -3.47 -14.35
CA VAL A 100 10.14 -2.24 -15.14
C VAL A 100 10.08 -2.57 -16.63
N ILE A 101 10.85 -3.55 -17.07
CA ILE A 101 10.90 -3.94 -18.47
C ILE A 101 9.55 -4.46 -18.94
N ASN A 102 8.90 -5.27 -18.10
CA ASN A 102 7.56 -5.78 -18.45
C ASN A 102 6.57 -4.66 -18.65
N ILE A 103 6.59 -3.67 -17.78
CA ILE A 103 5.68 -2.53 -17.90
C ILE A 103 5.94 -1.78 -19.20
N LEU A 104 7.20 -1.56 -19.52
CA LEU A 104 7.56 -0.80 -20.70
C LEU A 104 7.23 -1.55 -21.98
N GLU A 105 7.46 -2.85 -21.99
CA GLU A 105 7.11 -3.68 -23.15
C GLU A 105 5.62 -3.67 -23.42
N GLU A 106 4.83 -3.72 -22.37
CA GLU A 106 3.39 -3.71 -22.53
C GLU A 106 2.90 -2.39 -23.11
N ARG A 107 3.58 -1.30 -22.82
CA ARG A 107 3.22 0.00 -23.34
C ARG A 107 3.70 0.23 -24.77
N GLY A 108 4.44 -0.72 -25.33
CA GLY A 108 4.91 -0.62 -26.72
C GLY A 108 6.08 0.31 -26.90
N ILE A 109 6.95 0.37 -25.91
CA ILE A 109 8.14 1.19 -25.99
C ILE A 109 9.05 0.68 -27.08
N ASP A 110 9.74 1.58 -27.76
CA ASP A 110 10.63 1.24 -28.83
C ASP A 110 11.91 0.54 -28.30
N GLN A 111 12.49 -0.34 -29.10
CA GLN A 111 13.59 -1.19 -28.67
C GLN A 111 14.85 -0.42 -28.29
N ASP A 112 15.14 0.65 -29.01
CA ASP A 112 16.32 1.46 -28.70
C ASP A 112 16.16 2.13 -27.33
N GLU A 113 14.98 2.63 -27.05
CA GLU A 113 14.69 3.25 -25.78
C GLU A 113 14.73 2.23 -24.66
N LEU A 114 14.21 1.04 -24.92
CA LEU A 114 14.24 -0.04 -23.93
C LEU A 114 15.67 -0.43 -23.60
N THR A 115 16.54 -0.52 -24.61
CA THR A 115 17.94 -0.85 -24.40
C THR A 115 18.63 0.20 -23.54
N ARG A 116 18.33 1.46 -23.81
CA ARG A 116 18.89 2.57 -23.03
C ARG A 116 18.45 2.51 -21.56
N LEU A 117 17.18 2.20 -21.33
CA LEU A 117 16.67 2.08 -19.98
C LEU A 117 17.29 0.90 -19.24
N ARG A 118 17.53 -0.20 -19.92
CA ARG A 118 18.21 -1.35 -19.32
C ARG A 118 19.61 -0.97 -18.83
N LEU A 119 20.31 -0.17 -19.62
CA LEU A 119 21.63 0.27 -19.24
C LEU A 119 21.58 1.18 -18.01
N LEU A 120 20.61 2.08 -17.96
CA LEU A 120 20.46 2.97 -16.81
C LEU A 120 20.14 2.21 -15.54
N LEU A 121 19.28 1.22 -15.63
CA LEU A 121 18.94 0.39 -14.46
C LEU A 121 20.15 -0.38 -13.97
N ARG A 122 20.95 -0.90 -14.88
CA ARG A 122 22.16 -1.62 -14.51
C ARG A 122 23.16 -0.71 -13.81
N GLN A 123 23.35 0.51 -14.32
CA GLN A 123 24.23 1.47 -13.72
C GLN A 123 23.77 1.87 -12.32
N SER A 124 22.47 2.05 -12.16
CA SER A 124 21.92 2.41 -10.87
C SER A 124 22.23 1.34 -9.82
N LYS A 125 22.18 0.08 -10.20
CA LYS A 125 22.51 -1.00 -9.29
C LYS A 125 23.98 -1.02 -8.92
N GLU A 126 24.83 -0.74 -9.88
CA GLU A 126 26.27 -0.76 -9.63
C GLU A 126 26.71 0.38 -8.72
N ASP A 127 25.97 1.46 -8.73
CA ASP A 127 26.28 2.63 -7.91
C ASP A 127 25.85 2.49 -6.46
N GLU A 128 25.13 1.46 -6.12
CA GLU A 128 24.70 1.22 -4.74
C GLU A 128 25.75 0.48 -3.89
#